data_a279be911832efde2d5fe249a5e248cc
#
_entry.id   a279be911832efde2d5fe249a5e248cc
#
_cell.length_a   1.000
_cell.length_b   1.000
_cell.length_c   1.000
_cell.angle_alpha   90.00
_cell.angle_beta   90.00
_cell.angle_gamma   90.00
#
_symmetry.space_group_name_H-M   'P 1'
#
loop_
_entity.id
_entity.type
_entity.pdbx_description
1 polymer ?
#
loop_
_entity_poly.entity_id
_entity_poly.type
_entity_poly.pdbx_seq_one_letter_code
_entity_poly.pdbx_strand_id
1 'polypeptide(L)'
;MRPNLILSRLFAAVSAMLAMVGYVSAEPYSKIRFEPIPSDILPSSEVRKLYQDSDGYIWIPTYNGLARYDGYGVVTYGMHDVSGVAFNSFVNVVAEDRDKVIWIGTERGLFRLDKKTGTISATGCEAVDDCNISVIICDTGNGIWVGSDKGLFRKNASEHYFRPVTMRNADGKLVTDITSVVKDANCSLWVASYGSGLLRYDLREERTYTYDDEILRHAHVVFCDADGNVWVGTWGAGLIRLINPYAPGRMQYARYMHREDDDTALLDDIVYAIEEDITQNTLWVGTRSGLSILHDPDHRPSFQNFKPGEDVGDLPYNEVNSIMRARDNLMWIGMLGGGVCKIQTAGMKFEFNRLDPVRARFNTSSVRSMYYIGEGEYWLGLLDFGLIRYNTRSGRIVSYREHPDLCVLPYTSTVNAIIRRNATSELCFATWSSGVWCYDEKRHRVRQINRNTLPLFADDCVLALREDPDGNLWIGSRSGIYIESASGQLSTLDMWLGRKLSLIHISEPTRP
;
A
#
# COMPACT_ATOMS: atom_id res chain seq x y z
N MET A 1 21.52 0.83 -60.20
CA MET A 1 21.17 0.24 -58.88
C MET A 1 20.03 1.06 -58.31
N ARG A 2 18.89 0.45 -57.98
CA ARG A 2 17.62 1.14 -57.71
C ARG A 2 17.61 1.70 -56.28
N PRO A 3 17.42 3.02 -56.07
CA PRO A 3 17.44 3.63 -54.73
C PRO A 3 16.28 3.16 -53.81
N ASN A 4 15.22 2.59 -54.37
CA ASN A 4 14.04 2.15 -53.61
C ASN A 4 14.25 0.88 -52.73
N LEU A 5 15.31 0.10 -52.99
CA LEU A 5 15.59 -1.13 -52.22
C LEU A 5 16.35 -0.84 -50.93
N ILE A 6 17.08 0.27 -50.86
CA ILE A 6 17.83 0.69 -49.68
C ILE A 6 16.87 1.38 -48.69
N LEU A 7 15.93 2.20 -49.15
CA LEU A 7 14.92 2.82 -48.32
C LEU A 7 13.96 1.79 -47.67
N SER A 8 13.55 0.75 -48.43
CA SER A 8 12.67 -0.27 -47.86
C SER A 8 13.36 -1.14 -46.80
N ARG A 9 14.67 -1.40 -46.97
CA ARG A 9 15.46 -2.14 -45.98
C ARG A 9 15.78 -1.28 -44.74
N LEU A 10 15.96 0.03 -44.87
CA LEU A 10 16.08 0.95 -43.76
C LEU A 10 14.76 1.09 -43.00
N PHE A 11 13.62 1.16 -43.69
CA PHE A 11 12.31 1.22 -43.07
C PHE A 11 11.96 -0.09 -42.33
N ALA A 12 12.31 -1.25 -42.89
CA ALA A 12 12.14 -2.54 -42.22
C ALA A 12 13.08 -2.70 -41.02
N ALA A 13 14.32 -2.19 -41.08
CA ALA A 13 15.26 -2.22 -39.96
C ALA A 13 14.85 -1.26 -38.84
N VAL A 14 14.33 -0.07 -39.15
CA VAL A 14 13.80 0.90 -38.17
C VAL A 14 12.49 0.39 -37.58
N SER A 15 11.61 -0.24 -38.36
CA SER A 15 10.40 -0.89 -37.84
C SER A 15 10.73 -2.10 -36.95
N ALA A 16 11.75 -2.88 -37.29
CA ALA A 16 12.24 -3.98 -36.45
C ALA A 16 12.96 -3.49 -35.21
N MET A 17 13.71 -2.38 -35.26
CA MET A 17 14.26 -1.72 -34.06
C MET A 17 13.19 -1.06 -33.19
N LEU A 18 12.16 -0.45 -33.77
CA LEU A 18 11.00 0.06 -33.00
C LEU A 18 10.14 -1.06 -32.43
N ALA A 19 10.11 -2.24 -33.05
CA ALA A 19 9.50 -3.45 -32.48
C ALA A 19 10.38 -4.14 -31.43
N MET A 20 11.70 -3.88 -31.41
CA MET A 20 12.63 -4.33 -30.36
C MET A 20 12.88 -3.28 -29.25
N VAL A 21 12.41 -2.03 -29.39
CA VAL A 21 12.22 -1.09 -28.26
C VAL A 21 10.94 -1.56 -27.57
N GLY A 22 11.10 -2.58 -27.09
CA GLY A 22 10.81 -3.42 -26.03
C GLY A 22 9.65 -2.98 -25.26
N TYR A 23 8.65 -3.69 -25.30
CA TYR A 23 7.94 -4.09 -24.12
C TYR A 23 8.94 -4.57 -23.06
N VAL A 24 9.49 -3.65 -22.32
CA VAL A 24 9.73 -3.86 -20.90
C VAL A 24 8.31 -3.96 -20.34
N SER A 25 7.74 -5.16 -20.37
CA SER A 25 6.72 -5.51 -19.41
C SER A 25 7.46 -5.41 -18.08
N ALA A 26 7.42 -4.26 -17.45
CA ALA A 26 7.59 -4.21 -16.02
C ALA A 26 6.55 -5.22 -15.52
N GLU A 27 7.00 -6.33 -14.95
CA GLU A 27 6.12 -7.15 -14.15
C GLU A 27 5.62 -6.23 -13.05
N PRO A 28 4.36 -5.74 -13.09
CA PRO A 28 3.95 -4.60 -12.26
C PRO A 28 4.02 -4.94 -10.78
N TYR A 29 4.08 -6.21 -10.39
CA TYR A 29 4.07 -6.67 -9.01
C TYR A 29 5.04 -7.83 -8.76
N SER A 30 6.28 -7.73 -9.23
CA SER A 30 7.28 -8.80 -9.03
C SER A 30 7.53 -9.15 -7.56
N LYS A 31 7.15 -8.29 -6.60
CA LYS A 31 7.26 -8.54 -5.15
C LYS A 31 6.20 -7.75 -4.37
N ILE A 32 4.95 -8.22 -4.39
CA ILE A 32 3.95 -7.74 -3.42
C ILE A 32 4.32 -8.26 -2.03
N ARG A 33 4.21 -7.39 -1.03
CA ARG A 33 4.29 -7.76 0.38
C ARG A 33 3.03 -7.27 1.09
N PHE A 34 2.44 -8.18 1.84
CA PHE A 34 1.31 -7.90 2.69
C PHE A 34 1.83 -7.47 4.06
N GLU A 35 1.51 -6.24 4.47
CA GLU A 35 1.86 -5.69 5.77
C GLU A 35 0.63 -5.77 6.68
N PRO A 36 0.54 -6.78 7.56
CA PRO A 36 -0.63 -6.93 8.42
C PRO A 36 -0.65 -5.83 9.49
N ILE A 37 -1.86 -5.33 9.79
CA ILE A 37 -2.13 -4.62 11.04
C ILE A 37 -2.22 -5.68 12.14
N PRO A 38 -1.59 -5.45 13.33
CA PRO A 38 -1.68 -6.40 14.43
C PRO A 38 -3.13 -6.74 14.75
N SER A 39 -3.46 -8.02 14.71
CA SER A 39 -4.85 -8.49 14.87
C SER A 39 -5.35 -8.38 16.32
N ASP A 40 -4.46 -8.32 17.29
CA ASP A 40 -4.74 -8.16 18.72
C ASP A 40 -5.29 -6.77 19.10
N ILE A 41 -5.12 -5.77 18.22
CA ILE A 41 -5.71 -4.43 18.39
C ILE A 41 -7.06 -4.26 17.71
N LEU A 42 -7.50 -5.25 16.92
CA LEU A 42 -8.81 -5.24 16.25
C LEU A 42 -9.87 -5.95 17.11
N PRO A 43 -11.15 -5.52 17.07
CA PRO A 43 -12.23 -6.19 17.80
C PRO A 43 -12.45 -7.66 17.37
N SER A 44 -12.14 -7.95 16.11
CA SER A 44 -12.17 -9.30 15.52
C SER A 44 -11.27 -9.36 14.29
N SER A 45 -10.71 -10.52 14.00
CA SER A 45 -9.98 -10.81 12.77
C SER A 45 -10.87 -11.05 11.54
N GLU A 46 -12.19 -11.18 11.75
CA GLU A 46 -13.16 -11.31 10.67
C GLU A 46 -13.58 -9.94 10.17
N VAL A 47 -12.92 -9.47 9.12
CA VAL A 47 -13.14 -8.14 8.56
C VAL A 47 -14.18 -8.17 7.46
N ARG A 48 -15.07 -7.16 7.49
CA ARG A 48 -16.09 -6.92 6.48
C ARG A 48 -15.59 -5.86 5.48
N LYS A 49 -16.46 -5.00 4.97
CA LYS A 49 -16.16 -4.03 3.92
C LYS A 49 -15.38 -2.82 4.45
N LEU A 50 -14.11 -2.69 4.11
CA LEU A 50 -13.25 -1.56 4.47
C LEU A 50 -13.75 -0.24 3.85
N TYR A 51 -13.52 0.86 4.56
CA TYR A 51 -13.89 2.18 4.09
C TYR A 51 -12.88 3.24 4.55
N GLN A 52 -12.48 4.19 3.65
CA GLN A 52 -11.69 5.36 4.02
C GLN A 52 -12.57 6.60 4.05
N ASP A 53 -12.60 7.30 5.18
CA ASP A 53 -13.37 8.55 5.31
C ASP A 53 -12.66 9.78 4.74
N SER A 54 -13.33 10.93 4.73
CA SER A 54 -12.80 12.18 4.16
C SER A 54 -11.59 12.73 4.93
N ASP A 55 -11.41 12.37 6.17
CA ASP A 55 -10.27 12.77 7.00
C ASP A 55 -9.07 11.83 6.85
N GLY A 56 -9.23 10.71 6.12
CA GLY A 56 -8.18 9.74 5.82
C GLY A 56 -8.15 8.53 6.74
N TYR A 57 -9.01 8.47 7.75
CA TYR A 57 -9.10 7.30 8.63
C TYR A 57 -9.62 6.08 7.89
N ILE A 58 -9.07 4.91 8.22
CA ILE A 58 -9.56 3.64 7.70
C ILE A 58 -10.53 3.04 8.72
N TRP A 59 -11.75 2.86 8.29
CA TRP A 59 -12.79 2.19 9.06
C TRP A 59 -12.79 0.71 8.74
N ILE A 60 -12.76 -0.10 9.78
CA ILE A 60 -12.64 -1.56 9.71
C ILE A 60 -13.85 -2.17 10.40
N PRO A 61 -14.93 -2.42 9.63
CA PRO A 61 -16.07 -3.18 10.12
C PRO A 61 -15.68 -4.63 10.39
N THR A 62 -16.04 -5.13 11.54
CA THR A 62 -15.72 -6.49 11.95
C THR A 62 -16.95 -7.24 12.47
N TYR A 63 -16.79 -8.54 12.63
CA TYR A 63 -17.79 -9.41 13.23
C TYR A 63 -18.11 -9.07 14.69
N ASN A 64 -17.25 -8.33 15.38
CA ASN A 64 -17.41 -7.96 16.79
C ASN A 64 -17.20 -6.46 17.04
N GLY A 65 -17.85 -5.62 16.24
CA GLY A 65 -17.79 -4.17 16.37
C GLY A 65 -17.08 -3.48 15.24
N LEU A 66 -16.79 -2.21 15.44
CA LEU A 66 -16.17 -1.31 14.46
C LEU A 66 -14.84 -0.81 14.99
N ALA A 67 -13.82 -0.80 14.13
CA ALA A 67 -12.53 -0.18 14.42
C ALA A 67 -12.26 0.98 13.47
N ARG A 68 -11.52 1.98 13.95
CA ARG A 68 -10.98 3.10 13.16
C ARG A 68 -9.48 3.16 13.33
N TYR A 69 -8.75 3.06 12.24
CA TYR A 69 -7.29 3.15 12.20
C TYR A 69 -6.84 4.51 11.68
N ASP A 70 -5.88 5.14 12.35
CA ASP A 70 -5.37 6.48 12.04
C ASP A 70 -3.94 6.50 11.48
N GLY A 71 -3.37 5.34 11.21
CA GLY A 71 -1.98 5.18 10.77
C GLY A 71 -1.03 4.75 11.90
N TYR A 72 -1.39 4.96 13.16
CA TYR A 72 -0.58 4.65 14.34
C TYR A 72 -1.27 3.70 15.30
N GLY A 73 -2.57 3.91 15.53
CA GLY A 73 -3.34 3.16 16.48
C GLY A 73 -4.76 2.87 16.01
N VAL A 74 -5.47 2.08 16.80
CA VAL A 74 -6.86 1.69 16.54
C VAL A 74 -7.74 2.19 17.67
N VAL A 75 -8.83 2.87 17.30
CA VAL A 75 -9.94 3.18 18.20
C VAL A 75 -11.07 2.22 17.89
N THR A 76 -11.56 1.52 18.92
CA THR A 76 -12.65 0.54 18.78
C THR A 76 -13.97 1.11 19.27
N TYR A 77 -15.06 0.76 18.58
CA TYR A 77 -16.42 1.10 18.93
C TYR A 77 -17.19 -0.22 19.10
N GLY A 78 -17.65 -0.49 20.30
CA GLY A 78 -18.31 -1.75 20.67
C GLY A 78 -19.54 -1.57 21.56
N MET A 79 -20.04 -2.67 22.12
CA MET A 79 -21.27 -2.71 22.92
C MET A 79 -21.29 -1.79 24.15
N HIS A 80 -20.15 -1.30 24.61
CA HIS A 80 -20.03 -0.51 25.84
C HIS A 80 -19.91 0.99 25.63
N ASP A 81 -19.71 1.44 24.37
CA ASP A 81 -19.40 2.84 24.06
C ASP A 81 -20.61 3.70 23.72
N VAL A 82 -21.82 3.14 23.84
CA VAL A 82 -23.03 3.80 23.35
C VAL A 82 -23.96 4.14 24.49
N SER A 83 -24.24 5.41 24.67
CA SER A 83 -25.26 5.90 25.60
C SER A 83 -26.66 5.38 25.21
N GLY A 84 -27.06 4.25 25.77
CA GLY A 84 -28.45 3.78 25.77
C GLY A 84 -28.95 3.02 24.53
N VAL A 85 -28.10 2.71 23.56
CA VAL A 85 -28.46 1.89 22.38
C VAL A 85 -27.59 0.63 22.37
N ALA A 86 -28.21 -0.54 22.26
CA ALA A 86 -27.47 -1.79 22.04
C ALA A 86 -26.87 -1.76 20.62
N PHE A 87 -25.67 -1.19 20.47
CA PHE A 87 -24.87 -1.33 19.26
C PHE A 87 -24.36 -2.76 19.20
N ASN A 88 -25.11 -3.59 18.50
CA ASN A 88 -24.86 -5.01 18.49
C ASN A 88 -23.88 -5.37 17.37
N SER A 89 -22.90 -5.99 17.73
CA SER A 89 -21.68 -6.61 17.32
C SER A 89 -21.34 -6.77 15.84
N PHE A 90 -22.24 -7.12 14.95
CA PHE A 90 -21.92 -7.36 13.53
C PHE A 90 -22.01 -6.08 12.70
N VAL A 91 -20.88 -5.49 12.37
CA VAL A 91 -20.82 -4.37 11.45
C VAL A 91 -20.42 -4.86 10.06
N ASN A 92 -21.28 -4.65 9.07
CA ASN A 92 -21.05 -5.11 7.70
C ASN A 92 -20.39 -4.06 6.82
N VAL A 93 -20.84 -2.80 6.95
CA VAL A 93 -20.45 -1.72 6.03
C VAL A 93 -20.49 -0.37 6.73
N VAL A 94 -19.61 0.52 6.27
CA VAL A 94 -19.54 1.91 6.72
C VAL A 94 -19.46 2.82 5.50
N ALA A 95 -20.10 4.00 5.58
CA ALA A 95 -19.95 5.06 4.59
C ALA A 95 -20.06 6.43 5.26
N GLU A 96 -19.42 7.44 4.70
CA GLU A 96 -19.49 8.83 5.16
C GLU A 96 -20.37 9.64 4.22
N ASP A 97 -21.26 10.47 4.79
CA ASP A 97 -22.01 11.45 4.01
C ASP A 97 -21.27 12.81 3.91
N ARG A 98 -21.83 13.76 3.20
CA ARG A 98 -21.25 15.09 3.02
C ARG A 98 -21.16 15.92 4.30
N ASP A 99 -22.01 15.63 5.28
CA ASP A 99 -22.04 16.29 6.57
C ASP A 99 -21.02 15.67 7.54
N LYS A 100 -20.17 14.73 7.03
CA LYS A 100 -19.17 13.98 7.77
C LYS A 100 -19.75 13.06 8.84
N VAL A 101 -20.99 12.65 8.70
CA VAL A 101 -21.61 11.64 9.53
C VAL A 101 -21.22 10.27 8.97
N ILE A 102 -20.78 9.40 9.84
CA ILE A 102 -20.49 8.01 9.50
C ILE A 102 -21.76 7.19 9.67
N TRP A 103 -22.22 6.61 8.58
CA TRP A 103 -23.31 5.67 8.56
C TRP A 103 -22.79 4.25 8.75
N ILE A 104 -23.38 3.50 9.65
CA ILE A 104 -22.91 2.17 10.06
C ILE A 104 -24.05 1.18 9.81
N GLY A 105 -23.84 0.28 8.85
CA GLY A 105 -24.75 -0.83 8.54
C GLY A 105 -24.37 -2.06 9.33
N THR A 106 -25.34 -2.59 10.07
CA THR A 106 -25.17 -3.77 10.93
C THR A 106 -26.15 -4.88 10.54
N GLU A 107 -26.02 -6.05 11.15
CA GLU A 107 -26.98 -7.14 11.02
C GLU A 107 -28.39 -6.76 11.54
N ARG A 108 -28.50 -5.74 12.39
CA ARG A 108 -29.73 -5.32 13.05
C ARG A 108 -30.02 -3.83 12.89
N GLY A 109 -29.83 -3.31 11.68
CA GLY A 109 -30.22 -1.96 11.35
C GLY A 109 -29.09 -1.01 11.04
N LEU A 110 -29.48 0.26 10.85
CA LEU A 110 -28.63 1.35 10.43
C LEU A 110 -28.40 2.32 11.60
N PHE A 111 -27.15 2.68 11.82
CA PHE A 111 -26.72 3.62 12.86
C PHE A 111 -25.97 4.80 12.26
N ARG A 112 -25.81 5.87 13.05
CA ARG A 112 -25.03 7.06 12.71
C ARG A 112 -24.01 7.33 13.79
N LEU A 113 -22.79 7.63 13.40
CA LEU A 113 -21.72 8.09 14.29
C LEU A 113 -21.40 9.56 13.96
N ASP A 114 -21.52 10.43 14.93
CA ASP A 114 -20.96 11.78 14.87
C ASP A 114 -19.47 11.72 15.22
N LYS A 115 -18.61 12.03 14.24
CA LYS A 115 -17.14 11.98 14.43
C LYS A 115 -16.62 12.96 15.46
N LYS A 116 -17.31 14.07 15.71
CA LYS A 116 -16.88 15.12 16.66
C LYS A 116 -17.10 14.70 18.09
N THR A 117 -18.24 14.08 18.36
CA THR A 117 -18.62 13.66 19.72
C THR A 117 -18.27 12.21 20.00
N GLY A 118 -18.03 11.41 18.96
CA GLY A 118 -17.86 9.94 19.06
C GLY A 118 -19.16 9.21 19.42
N THR A 119 -20.31 9.89 19.34
CA THR A 119 -21.60 9.32 19.75
C THR A 119 -22.24 8.55 18.62
N ILE A 120 -22.60 7.28 18.89
CA ILE A 120 -23.39 6.45 17.98
C ILE A 120 -24.86 6.55 18.38
N SER A 121 -25.76 6.68 17.39
CA SER A 121 -27.20 6.72 17.57
C SER A 121 -27.90 5.88 16.51
N ALA A 122 -29.01 5.23 16.86
CA ALA A 122 -29.91 4.60 15.90
C ALA A 122 -30.53 5.67 14.99
N THR A 123 -30.93 5.29 13.78
CA THR A 123 -31.58 6.24 12.85
C THR A 123 -33.01 6.55 13.27
N GLY A 124 -33.65 5.66 14.00
CA GLY A 124 -35.07 5.76 14.38
C GLY A 124 -36.01 5.67 13.18
N CYS A 125 -35.57 5.02 12.11
CA CYS A 125 -36.37 4.83 10.90
C CYS A 125 -36.77 3.37 10.76
N GLU A 126 -38.03 3.04 11.03
CA GLU A 126 -38.59 1.68 10.99
C GLU A 126 -38.28 0.94 9.68
N ALA A 127 -38.13 1.66 8.57
CA ALA A 127 -37.87 1.04 7.28
C ALA A 127 -36.51 0.32 7.20
N VAL A 128 -35.52 0.78 7.95
CA VAL A 128 -34.14 0.24 7.95
C VAL A 128 -33.71 -0.26 9.33
N ASP A 129 -34.52 -0.03 10.35
CA ASP A 129 -34.33 -0.65 11.65
C ASP A 129 -34.66 -2.15 11.54
N ASP A 130 -33.89 -3.00 12.25
CA ASP A 130 -34.04 -4.46 12.20
C ASP A 130 -33.88 -5.08 10.79
N CYS A 131 -33.05 -4.44 9.94
CA CYS A 131 -32.60 -4.99 8.66
C CYS A 131 -31.14 -5.40 8.75
N ASN A 132 -30.78 -6.46 8.04
CA ASN A 132 -29.36 -6.78 7.82
C ASN A 132 -28.83 -5.91 6.67
N ILE A 133 -28.09 -4.84 7.02
CA ILE A 133 -27.58 -3.86 6.08
C ILE A 133 -26.25 -4.34 5.49
N SER A 134 -26.19 -4.56 4.20
CA SER A 134 -25.02 -5.05 3.45
C SER A 134 -24.31 -3.96 2.65
N VAL A 135 -25.02 -2.89 2.26
CA VAL A 135 -24.52 -1.83 1.38
C VAL A 135 -25.01 -0.47 1.86
N ILE A 136 -24.12 0.50 1.86
CA ILE A 136 -24.44 1.93 2.01
C ILE A 136 -23.70 2.70 0.93
N ILE A 137 -24.41 3.54 0.17
CA ILE A 137 -23.83 4.47 -0.82
C ILE A 137 -24.33 5.87 -0.49
N CYS A 138 -23.38 6.80 -0.26
CA CYS A 138 -23.66 8.23 -0.14
C CYS A 138 -23.38 8.89 -1.49
N ASP A 139 -24.40 9.44 -2.14
CA ASP A 139 -24.24 10.08 -3.44
C ASP A 139 -23.76 11.54 -3.33
N THR A 140 -23.35 12.10 -4.47
CA THR A 140 -22.88 13.49 -4.53
C THR A 140 -23.96 14.53 -4.23
N GLY A 141 -25.22 14.16 -4.19
CA GLY A 141 -26.36 14.99 -3.81
C GLY A 141 -26.76 14.89 -2.34
N ASN A 142 -25.95 14.22 -1.50
CA ASN A 142 -26.28 13.86 -0.11
C ASN A 142 -27.49 12.92 0.00
N GLY A 143 -27.80 12.20 -1.07
CA GLY A 143 -28.74 11.08 -1.04
C GLY A 143 -28.04 9.83 -0.51
N ILE A 144 -28.76 8.99 0.21
CA ILE A 144 -28.22 7.77 0.79
C ILE A 144 -29.03 6.58 0.27
N TRP A 145 -28.31 5.59 -0.23
CA TRP A 145 -28.85 4.32 -0.65
C TRP A 145 -28.42 3.23 0.31
N VAL A 146 -29.35 2.39 0.69
CA VAL A 146 -29.11 1.28 1.64
C VAL A 146 -29.63 0.00 1.05
N GLY A 147 -28.74 -0.97 0.86
CA GLY A 147 -29.08 -2.34 0.48
C GLY A 147 -29.14 -3.24 1.71
N SER A 148 -30.16 -4.09 1.76
CA SER A 148 -30.41 -4.98 2.90
C SER A 148 -31.03 -6.30 2.47
N ASP A 149 -31.25 -7.18 3.45
CA ASP A 149 -32.04 -8.41 3.32
C ASP A 149 -33.53 -8.15 2.94
N LYS A 150 -34.05 -6.94 3.24
CA LYS A 150 -35.44 -6.54 2.88
C LYS A 150 -35.53 -5.76 1.56
N GLY A 151 -34.42 -5.51 0.89
CA GLY A 151 -34.35 -4.83 -0.40
C GLY A 151 -33.56 -3.53 -0.39
N LEU A 152 -33.81 -2.67 -1.39
CA LEU A 152 -33.12 -1.40 -1.58
C LEU A 152 -33.96 -0.25 -1.01
N PHE A 153 -33.32 0.62 -0.24
CA PHE A 153 -33.93 1.83 0.32
C PHE A 153 -33.17 3.06 -0.13
N ARG A 154 -33.87 4.19 -0.23
CA ARG A 154 -33.31 5.49 -0.57
C ARG A 154 -33.79 6.56 0.41
N LYS A 155 -32.87 7.47 0.77
CA LYS A 155 -33.13 8.71 1.49
C LYS A 155 -32.57 9.86 0.67
N ASN A 156 -33.40 10.85 0.32
CA ASN A 156 -32.89 12.08 -0.31
C ASN A 156 -32.33 13.05 0.76
N ALA A 157 -31.50 14.00 0.33
CA ALA A 157 -30.87 14.97 1.25
C ALA A 157 -31.87 15.74 2.13
N SER A 158 -33.03 16.10 1.58
CA SER A 158 -34.09 16.85 2.28
C SER A 158 -35.03 16.00 3.12
N GLU A 159 -34.89 14.66 3.06
CA GLU A 159 -35.77 13.72 3.78
C GLU A 159 -35.13 13.25 5.08
N HIS A 160 -35.95 12.93 6.05
CA HIS A 160 -35.53 12.40 7.35
C HIS A 160 -35.77 10.88 7.47
N TYR A 161 -36.36 10.26 6.44
CA TYR A 161 -36.71 8.84 6.44
C TYR A 161 -36.28 8.15 5.15
N PHE A 162 -36.09 6.85 5.25
CA PHE A 162 -35.79 5.97 4.11
C PHE A 162 -37.07 5.46 3.48
N ARG A 163 -37.10 5.47 2.14
CA ARG A 163 -38.20 4.89 1.36
C ARG A 163 -37.74 3.63 0.66
N PRO A 164 -38.56 2.57 0.62
CA PRO A 164 -38.24 1.40 -0.18
C PRO A 164 -38.28 1.73 -1.67
N VAL A 165 -37.31 1.19 -2.40
CA VAL A 165 -37.26 1.22 -3.87
C VAL A 165 -37.80 -0.09 -4.38
N THR A 166 -38.98 -0.05 -5.03
CA THR A 166 -39.62 -1.26 -5.53
C THR A 166 -38.88 -1.78 -6.76
N MET A 167 -38.13 -2.86 -6.58
CA MET A 167 -37.48 -3.58 -7.66
C MET A 167 -38.10 -4.98 -7.77
N ARG A 168 -38.27 -5.48 -9.00
CA ARG A 168 -38.78 -6.81 -9.27
C ARG A 168 -37.79 -7.56 -10.15
N ASN A 169 -37.59 -8.84 -9.84
CA ASN A 169 -36.77 -9.73 -10.67
C ASN A 169 -37.55 -10.24 -11.91
N ALA A 170 -36.95 -11.08 -12.73
CA ALA A 170 -37.54 -11.62 -13.94
C ALA A 170 -38.87 -12.40 -13.68
N ASP A 171 -39.00 -13.01 -12.51
CA ASP A 171 -40.21 -13.74 -12.07
C ASP A 171 -41.30 -12.79 -11.51
N GLY A 172 -41.07 -11.47 -11.48
CA GLY A 172 -41.98 -10.50 -10.91
C GLY A 172 -41.98 -10.41 -9.38
N LYS A 173 -41.08 -11.16 -8.69
CA LYS A 173 -40.95 -11.13 -7.23
C LYS A 173 -40.18 -9.90 -6.79
N LEU A 174 -40.44 -9.40 -5.60
CA LEU A 174 -39.65 -8.34 -4.99
C LEU A 174 -38.20 -8.78 -4.80
N VAL A 175 -37.27 -7.85 -5.13
CA VAL A 175 -35.82 -8.06 -4.93
C VAL A 175 -35.51 -7.81 -3.45
N THR A 176 -34.93 -8.80 -2.80
CA THR A 176 -34.46 -8.79 -1.41
C THR A 176 -33.00 -9.21 -1.39
N ASP A 177 -32.42 -9.37 -0.20
CA ASP A 177 -31.08 -9.95 0.01
C ASP A 177 -30.01 -9.31 -0.91
N ILE A 178 -29.95 -7.97 -0.89
CA ILE A 178 -28.98 -7.19 -1.66
C ILE A 178 -27.59 -7.39 -1.08
N THR A 179 -26.65 -7.82 -1.91
CA THR A 179 -25.26 -8.09 -1.51
C THR A 179 -24.30 -7.00 -1.95
N SER A 180 -24.57 -6.37 -3.10
CA SER A 180 -23.72 -5.31 -3.64
C SER A 180 -24.52 -4.34 -4.50
N VAL A 181 -24.18 -3.06 -4.43
CA VAL A 181 -24.72 -2.00 -5.30
C VAL A 181 -23.58 -1.10 -5.73
N VAL A 182 -23.52 -0.73 -7.00
CA VAL A 182 -22.63 0.29 -7.52
C VAL A 182 -23.37 1.22 -8.46
N LYS A 183 -23.06 2.52 -8.40
CA LYS A 183 -23.60 3.53 -9.30
C LYS A 183 -22.63 3.76 -10.45
N ASP A 184 -23.12 3.67 -11.66
CA ASP A 184 -22.33 3.95 -12.87
C ASP A 184 -22.41 5.42 -13.34
N ALA A 185 -21.61 5.75 -14.35
CA ALA A 185 -21.62 7.07 -14.96
C ALA A 185 -22.90 7.37 -15.78
N ASN A 186 -23.66 6.34 -16.15
CA ASN A 186 -24.87 6.41 -16.97
C ASN A 186 -26.14 6.62 -16.15
N CYS A 187 -26.02 6.97 -14.86
CA CYS A 187 -27.13 7.13 -13.92
C CYS A 187 -27.94 5.85 -13.70
N SER A 188 -27.27 4.70 -13.66
CA SER A 188 -27.85 3.44 -13.26
C SER A 188 -27.23 2.92 -11.98
N LEU A 189 -28.00 2.16 -11.22
CA LEU A 189 -27.49 1.31 -10.13
C LEU A 189 -27.42 -0.12 -10.64
N TRP A 190 -26.24 -0.71 -10.58
CA TRP A 190 -26.06 -2.13 -10.74
C TRP A 190 -26.20 -2.80 -9.37
N VAL A 191 -27.05 -3.78 -9.29
CA VAL A 191 -27.44 -4.42 -8.03
C VAL A 191 -27.22 -5.92 -8.14
N ALA A 192 -26.44 -6.47 -7.23
CA ALA A 192 -26.33 -7.89 -7.02
C ALA A 192 -27.23 -8.29 -5.83
N SER A 193 -27.98 -9.37 -5.98
CA SER A 193 -28.90 -9.86 -4.97
C SER A 193 -28.86 -11.39 -4.93
N TYR A 194 -28.79 -11.92 -3.72
CA TYR A 194 -28.90 -13.36 -3.51
C TYR A 194 -30.28 -13.82 -3.92
N GLY A 195 -30.35 -14.78 -4.85
CA GLY A 195 -31.61 -15.32 -5.37
C GLY A 195 -32.29 -14.53 -6.49
N SER A 196 -31.98 -13.23 -6.67
CA SER A 196 -32.47 -12.44 -7.81
C SER A 196 -31.40 -12.16 -8.87
N GLY A 197 -30.13 -12.42 -8.55
CA GLY A 197 -29.01 -12.25 -9.46
C GLY A 197 -28.63 -10.80 -9.72
N LEU A 198 -28.18 -10.52 -10.95
CA LEU A 198 -27.80 -9.19 -11.39
C LEU A 198 -29.00 -8.42 -11.92
N LEU A 199 -29.14 -7.16 -11.46
CA LEU A 199 -30.17 -6.23 -11.92
C LEU A 199 -29.54 -4.87 -12.21
N ARG A 200 -30.20 -4.08 -13.06
CA ARG A 200 -29.89 -2.67 -13.29
C ARG A 200 -31.12 -1.82 -13.00
N TYR A 201 -30.98 -0.84 -12.14
CA TYR A 201 -32.03 0.14 -11.86
C TYR A 201 -31.65 1.49 -12.50
N ASP A 202 -32.43 1.92 -13.48
CA ASP A 202 -32.22 3.22 -14.13
C ASP A 202 -32.81 4.33 -13.23
N LEU A 203 -31.95 5.27 -12.84
CA LEU A 203 -32.32 6.36 -11.93
C LEU A 203 -33.16 7.47 -12.59
N ARG A 204 -33.18 7.55 -13.94
CA ARG A 204 -33.95 8.55 -14.68
C ARG A 204 -35.35 8.06 -15.00
N GLU A 205 -35.45 6.77 -15.37
CA GLU A 205 -36.70 6.12 -15.72
C GLU A 205 -37.39 5.48 -14.52
N GLU A 206 -36.70 5.37 -13.38
CA GLU A 206 -37.12 4.62 -12.18
C GLU A 206 -37.55 3.20 -12.51
N ARG A 207 -36.81 2.57 -13.41
CA ARG A 207 -37.13 1.26 -13.97
C ARG A 207 -36.07 0.22 -13.68
N THR A 208 -36.50 -1.01 -13.32
CA THR A 208 -35.64 -2.17 -13.14
C THR A 208 -35.51 -2.94 -14.46
N TYR A 209 -34.28 -3.24 -14.85
CA TYR A 209 -33.92 -4.16 -15.91
C TYR A 209 -33.37 -5.44 -15.32
N THR A 210 -33.85 -6.58 -15.78
CA THR A 210 -33.47 -7.90 -15.32
C THR A 210 -32.79 -8.68 -16.43
N TYR A 211 -31.89 -9.57 -16.06
CA TYR A 211 -31.14 -10.40 -16.98
C TYR A 211 -31.45 -11.88 -16.67
N ASP A 212 -32.20 -12.55 -17.55
CA ASP A 212 -32.50 -13.96 -17.40
C ASP A 212 -31.35 -14.82 -17.90
N ASP A 213 -30.35 -14.94 -17.08
CA ASP A 213 -29.11 -15.70 -17.34
C ASP A 213 -28.75 -16.50 -16.08
N GLU A 214 -28.57 -17.82 -16.24
CA GLU A 214 -28.30 -18.74 -15.14
C GLU A 214 -27.03 -18.40 -14.38
N ILE A 215 -25.99 -17.91 -15.08
CA ILE A 215 -24.70 -17.54 -14.50
C ILE A 215 -24.84 -16.24 -13.69
N LEU A 216 -25.55 -15.25 -14.23
CA LEU A 216 -25.77 -13.98 -13.56
C LEU A 216 -26.70 -14.07 -12.35
N ARG A 217 -27.45 -15.16 -12.19
CA ARG A 217 -28.21 -15.46 -10.96
C ARG A 217 -27.33 -15.67 -9.74
N HIS A 218 -26.04 -15.97 -9.94
CA HIS A 218 -25.05 -16.12 -8.87
C HIS A 218 -24.30 -14.84 -8.55
N ALA A 219 -24.74 -13.67 -9.07
CA ALA A 219 -24.10 -12.38 -8.80
C ALA A 219 -24.05 -12.10 -7.29
N HIS A 220 -22.83 -11.79 -6.80
CA HIS A 220 -22.56 -11.51 -5.39
C HIS A 220 -21.99 -10.10 -5.17
N VAL A 221 -21.01 -9.70 -5.98
CA VAL A 221 -20.42 -8.37 -5.96
C VAL A 221 -20.45 -7.76 -7.37
N VAL A 222 -20.69 -6.47 -7.44
CA VAL A 222 -20.64 -5.70 -8.69
C VAL A 222 -19.72 -4.49 -8.55
N PHE A 223 -18.95 -4.22 -9.58
CA PHE A 223 -17.97 -3.14 -9.62
C PHE A 223 -17.98 -2.46 -11.01
N CYS A 224 -17.83 -1.13 -11.04
CA CYS A 224 -17.62 -0.37 -12.27
C CYS A 224 -16.21 0.19 -12.24
N ASP A 225 -15.39 -0.16 -13.24
CA ASP A 225 -14.03 0.37 -13.38
C ASP A 225 -14.04 1.81 -13.94
N ALA A 226 -12.88 2.45 -14.00
CA ALA A 226 -12.71 3.82 -14.47
C ALA A 226 -13.08 3.99 -15.96
N ASP A 227 -12.97 2.95 -16.76
CA ASP A 227 -13.33 2.93 -18.18
C ASP A 227 -14.83 2.70 -18.41
N GLY A 228 -15.59 2.45 -17.34
CA GLY A 228 -17.03 2.22 -17.36
C GLY A 228 -17.43 0.77 -17.66
N ASN A 229 -16.51 -0.19 -17.60
CA ASN A 229 -16.86 -1.59 -17.70
C ASN A 229 -17.53 -2.05 -16.40
N VAL A 230 -18.49 -2.95 -16.52
CA VAL A 230 -19.17 -3.55 -15.38
C VAL A 230 -18.65 -4.96 -15.15
N TRP A 231 -18.10 -5.16 -13.95
CA TRP A 231 -17.57 -6.43 -13.48
C TRP A 231 -18.48 -7.04 -12.45
N VAL A 232 -18.68 -8.35 -12.51
CA VAL A 232 -19.55 -9.09 -11.62
C VAL A 232 -18.77 -10.27 -11.04
N GLY A 233 -18.57 -10.26 -9.74
CA GLY A 233 -18.08 -11.43 -9.02
C GLY A 233 -19.25 -12.29 -8.59
N THR A 234 -19.08 -13.59 -8.71
CA THR A 234 -20.17 -14.54 -8.49
C THR A 234 -19.86 -15.51 -7.35
N TRP A 235 -20.90 -16.17 -6.89
CA TRP A 235 -20.80 -17.26 -5.93
C TRP A 235 -20.72 -18.60 -6.66
N GLY A 236 -19.52 -18.93 -7.18
CA GLY A 236 -19.23 -20.22 -7.83
C GLY A 236 -19.28 -20.22 -9.36
N ALA A 237 -19.42 -19.05 -10.01
CA ALA A 237 -19.33 -18.93 -11.46
C ALA A 237 -18.16 -18.06 -11.95
N GLY A 238 -17.26 -17.67 -11.05
CA GLY A 238 -16.06 -16.91 -11.34
C GLY A 238 -16.29 -15.40 -11.47
N LEU A 239 -15.39 -14.73 -12.19
CA LEU A 239 -15.45 -13.30 -12.49
C LEU A 239 -16.03 -13.10 -13.91
N ILE A 240 -16.91 -12.13 -14.06
CA ILE A 240 -17.60 -11.81 -15.30
C ILE A 240 -17.38 -10.35 -15.65
N ARG A 241 -17.04 -10.05 -16.90
CA ARG A 241 -17.04 -8.72 -17.49
C ARG A 241 -18.21 -8.60 -18.46
N LEU A 242 -19.12 -7.67 -18.22
CA LEU A 242 -20.22 -7.42 -19.14
C LEU A 242 -19.74 -6.72 -20.42
N ILE A 243 -20.27 -7.14 -21.56
CA ILE A 243 -19.99 -6.56 -22.88
C ILE A 243 -21.26 -5.84 -23.35
N ASN A 244 -21.14 -4.50 -23.62
CA ASN A 244 -22.26 -3.66 -24.04
C ASN A 244 -23.51 -3.80 -23.12
N PRO A 245 -23.37 -3.57 -21.80
CA PRO A 245 -24.41 -3.89 -20.82
C PRO A 245 -25.71 -3.08 -20.97
N TYR A 246 -25.70 -2.03 -21.80
CA TYR A 246 -26.87 -1.18 -22.11
C TYR A 246 -27.53 -1.53 -23.43
N ALA A 247 -26.94 -2.41 -24.25
CA ALA A 247 -27.51 -2.79 -25.52
C ALA A 247 -28.80 -3.60 -25.33
N PRO A 248 -29.79 -3.45 -26.20
CA PRO A 248 -31.00 -4.28 -26.15
C PRO A 248 -30.66 -5.74 -26.53
N GLY A 249 -31.32 -6.68 -25.91
CA GLY A 249 -31.18 -8.09 -26.21
C GLY A 249 -30.52 -8.91 -25.10
N ARG A 250 -29.98 -10.08 -25.45
CA ARG A 250 -29.33 -10.96 -24.48
C ARG A 250 -27.99 -10.37 -24.04
N MET A 251 -27.75 -10.37 -22.72
CA MET A 251 -26.48 -9.94 -22.14
C MET A 251 -25.32 -10.78 -22.70
N GLN A 252 -24.27 -10.07 -23.15
CA GLN A 252 -23.01 -10.68 -23.54
C GLN A 252 -21.96 -10.40 -22.47
N TYR A 253 -21.09 -11.36 -22.22
CA TYR A 253 -20.03 -11.21 -21.22
C TYR A 253 -18.81 -12.08 -21.52
N ALA A 254 -17.64 -11.67 -21.04
CA ALA A 254 -16.47 -12.50 -20.88
C ALA A 254 -16.49 -13.11 -19.48
N ARG A 255 -16.06 -14.37 -19.35
CA ARG A 255 -16.05 -15.10 -18.10
C ARG A 255 -14.68 -15.65 -17.79
N TYR A 256 -14.21 -15.45 -16.59
CA TYR A 256 -12.93 -15.91 -16.06
C TYR A 256 -13.20 -16.87 -14.91
N MET A 257 -12.62 -18.07 -14.99
CA MET A 257 -12.85 -19.14 -14.02
C MET A 257 -11.54 -19.74 -13.55
N HIS A 258 -11.61 -20.41 -12.42
CA HIS A 258 -10.53 -21.27 -11.93
C HIS A 258 -10.25 -22.43 -12.90
N ARG A 259 -8.98 -22.80 -13.04
CA ARG A 259 -8.52 -23.99 -13.77
C ARG A 259 -7.37 -24.62 -12.98
N GLU A 260 -7.50 -25.92 -12.68
CA GLU A 260 -6.54 -26.64 -11.82
C GLU A 260 -5.10 -26.64 -12.37
N ASP A 261 -4.92 -26.65 -13.69
CA ASP A 261 -3.62 -26.76 -14.34
C ASP A 261 -3.11 -25.42 -14.91
N ASP A 262 -3.69 -24.30 -14.52
CA ASP A 262 -3.37 -22.97 -15.06
C ASP A 262 -3.20 -21.94 -13.93
N ASP A 263 -1.95 -21.73 -13.52
CA ASP A 263 -1.61 -20.73 -12.49
C ASP A 263 -1.91 -19.28 -12.89
N THR A 264 -2.19 -19.04 -14.20
CA THR A 264 -2.59 -17.73 -14.74
C THR A 264 -4.10 -17.55 -14.85
N ALA A 265 -4.88 -18.54 -14.43
CA ALA A 265 -6.32 -18.47 -14.31
C ALA A 265 -6.74 -17.84 -12.96
N LEU A 266 -8.02 -17.50 -12.83
CA LEU A 266 -8.60 -17.04 -11.54
C LEU A 266 -8.39 -18.10 -10.44
N LEU A 267 -8.07 -17.65 -9.24
CA LEU A 267 -7.70 -18.56 -8.14
C LEU A 267 -8.86 -19.40 -7.59
N ASP A 268 -10.08 -18.83 -7.56
CA ASP A 268 -11.30 -19.50 -7.08
C ASP A 268 -12.53 -18.90 -7.77
N ASP A 269 -13.56 -19.71 -8.00
CA ASP A 269 -14.80 -19.28 -8.65
C ASP A 269 -15.77 -18.53 -7.70
N ILE A 270 -15.47 -18.46 -6.41
CA ILE A 270 -16.19 -17.62 -5.45
C ILE A 270 -15.45 -16.30 -5.28
N VAL A 271 -16.07 -15.22 -5.76
CA VAL A 271 -15.51 -13.86 -5.75
C VAL A 271 -16.25 -12.99 -4.74
N TYR A 272 -15.52 -12.46 -3.76
CA TYR A 272 -16.06 -11.63 -2.68
C TYR A 272 -15.90 -10.13 -2.89
N ALA A 273 -14.78 -9.71 -3.50
CA ALA A 273 -14.45 -8.31 -3.65
C ALA A 273 -13.77 -8.03 -5.00
N ILE A 274 -13.99 -6.83 -5.54
CA ILE A 274 -13.36 -6.36 -6.76
C ILE A 274 -12.97 -4.90 -6.52
N GLU A 275 -11.74 -4.53 -6.89
CA GLU A 275 -11.23 -3.16 -6.82
C GLU A 275 -10.23 -2.92 -7.96
N GLU A 276 -10.13 -1.69 -8.45
CA GLU A 276 -9.22 -1.32 -9.52
C GLU A 276 -7.99 -0.56 -9.00
N ASP A 277 -6.80 -0.98 -9.43
CA ASP A 277 -5.63 -0.11 -9.36
C ASP A 277 -5.46 0.63 -10.69
N ILE A 278 -6.01 1.84 -10.74
CA ILE A 278 -5.96 2.72 -11.92
C ILE A 278 -4.50 3.04 -12.29
N THR A 279 -3.57 3.05 -11.33
CA THR A 279 -2.17 3.42 -11.59
C THR A 279 -1.42 2.36 -12.37
N GLN A 280 -1.82 1.11 -12.24
CA GLN A 280 -1.21 -0.05 -12.88
C GLN A 280 -2.12 -0.69 -13.94
N ASN A 281 -3.32 -0.18 -14.14
CA ASN A 281 -4.35 -0.75 -15.00
C ASN A 281 -4.59 -2.24 -14.71
N THR A 282 -4.84 -2.55 -13.44
CA THR A 282 -5.07 -3.92 -12.97
C THR A 282 -6.33 -4.00 -12.13
N LEU A 283 -6.99 -5.16 -12.19
CA LEU A 283 -8.16 -5.45 -11.37
C LEU A 283 -7.81 -6.45 -10.28
N TRP A 284 -8.06 -6.07 -9.05
CA TRP A 284 -7.82 -6.87 -7.86
C TRP A 284 -9.08 -7.62 -7.47
N VAL A 285 -8.97 -8.91 -7.34
CA VAL A 285 -10.12 -9.82 -7.14
C VAL A 285 -9.89 -10.63 -5.88
N GLY A 286 -10.69 -10.35 -4.86
CA GLY A 286 -10.72 -11.10 -3.61
C GLY A 286 -11.58 -12.35 -3.77
N THR A 287 -10.99 -13.50 -3.49
CA THR A 287 -11.64 -14.80 -3.63
C THR A 287 -11.66 -15.56 -2.31
N ARG A 288 -12.39 -16.68 -2.27
CA ARG A 288 -12.39 -17.60 -1.13
C ARG A 288 -11.00 -18.22 -0.86
N SER A 289 -10.17 -18.36 -1.88
CA SER A 289 -8.88 -19.05 -1.80
C SER A 289 -7.68 -18.13 -1.80
N GLY A 290 -7.87 -16.82 -1.82
CA GLY A 290 -6.82 -15.82 -1.83
C GLY A 290 -7.12 -14.59 -2.68
N LEU A 291 -6.06 -13.92 -3.11
CA LEU A 291 -6.10 -12.73 -3.96
C LEU A 291 -5.65 -13.07 -5.37
N SER A 292 -6.41 -12.63 -6.36
CA SER A 292 -6.04 -12.67 -7.78
C SER A 292 -5.92 -11.25 -8.32
N ILE A 293 -4.87 -10.93 -9.06
CA ILE A 293 -4.70 -9.65 -9.74
C ILE A 293 -4.75 -9.91 -11.25
N LEU A 294 -5.77 -9.34 -11.91
CA LEU A 294 -5.94 -9.43 -13.35
C LEU A 294 -5.14 -8.34 -14.04
N HIS A 295 -4.20 -8.74 -14.87
CA HIS A 295 -3.39 -7.88 -15.72
C HIS A 295 -3.96 -7.83 -17.14
N ASP A 296 -3.83 -6.66 -17.77
CA ASP A 296 -4.22 -6.41 -19.17
C ASP A 296 -5.62 -6.97 -19.54
N PRO A 297 -6.68 -6.52 -18.84
CA PRO A 297 -8.03 -7.09 -19.00
C PRO A 297 -8.59 -6.95 -20.43
N ASP A 298 -8.02 -6.07 -21.24
CA ASP A 298 -8.53 -5.74 -22.58
C ASP A 298 -7.89 -6.56 -23.70
N HIS A 299 -6.61 -6.98 -23.56
CA HIS A 299 -5.89 -7.59 -24.65
C HIS A 299 -5.45 -9.03 -24.36
N ARG A 300 -4.75 -9.23 -23.23
CA ARG A 300 -4.22 -10.54 -22.84
C ARG A 300 -4.44 -10.78 -21.36
N PRO A 301 -5.68 -11.04 -20.96
CA PRO A 301 -6.00 -11.21 -19.54
C PRO A 301 -5.24 -12.39 -18.95
N SER A 302 -4.50 -12.12 -17.88
CA SER A 302 -3.80 -13.13 -17.10
C SER A 302 -3.86 -12.77 -15.62
N PHE A 303 -3.97 -13.77 -14.74
CA PHE A 303 -4.02 -13.57 -13.31
C PHE A 303 -2.66 -13.86 -12.68
N GLN A 304 -2.30 -12.99 -11.75
CA GLN A 304 -1.26 -13.24 -10.77
C GLN A 304 -1.93 -13.57 -9.44
N ASN A 305 -1.63 -14.74 -8.89
CA ASN A 305 -2.32 -15.32 -7.75
C ASN A 305 -1.48 -15.32 -6.48
N PHE A 306 -2.11 -14.94 -5.36
CA PHE A 306 -1.51 -14.91 -4.03
C PHE A 306 -2.34 -15.79 -3.10
N LYS A 307 -1.74 -16.89 -2.65
CA LYS A 307 -2.29 -17.81 -1.65
C LYS A 307 -1.70 -17.50 -0.28
N PRO A 308 -2.36 -17.92 0.81
CA PRO A 308 -1.76 -17.82 2.14
C PRO A 308 -0.42 -18.52 2.22
N GLY A 309 0.53 -17.90 2.94
CA GLY A 309 1.86 -18.44 3.19
C GLY A 309 2.32 -18.21 4.63
N GLU A 310 3.43 -18.86 5.00
CA GLU A 310 4.01 -18.77 6.35
C GLU A 310 5.10 -17.71 6.46
N ASP A 311 5.60 -17.21 5.32
CA ASP A 311 6.67 -16.23 5.31
C ASP A 311 6.16 -14.82 5.64
N VAL A 312 7.05 -14.01 6.21
CA VAL A 312 6.72 -12.61 6.50
C VAL A 312 6.56 -11.84 5.19
N GLY A 313 5.38 -11.32 5.00
CA GLY A 313 4.98 -10.59 3.78
C GLY A 313 4.12 -11.42 2.85
N ASP A 314 3.82 -12.65 3.18
CA ASP A 314 2.80 -13.44 2.49
C ASP A 314 1.39 -13.01 2.89
N LEU A 315 0.39 -13.41 2.09
CA LEU A 315 -1.02 -13.21 2.42
C LEU A 315 -1.35 -14.01 3.71
N PRO A 316 -1.87 -13.37 4.77
CA PRO A 316 -2.06 -14.07 6.05
C PRO A 316 -3.19 -15.08 6.08
N TYR A 317 -4.21 -14.91 5.23
CA TYR A 317 -5.41 -15.75 5.22
C TYR A 317 -6.03 -15.86 3.84
N ASN A 318 -6.80 -16.91 3.59
CA ASN A 318 -7.32 -17.24 2.26
C ASN A 318 -8.57 -16.42 1.85
N GLU A 319 -9.51 -16.14 2.74
CA GLU A 319 -10.77 -15.50 2.39
C GLU A 319 -10.65 -13.99 2.32
N VAL A 320 -10.36 -13.46 1.12
CA VAL A 320 -10.24 -12.03 0.86
C VAL A 320 -11.61 -11.43 0.59
N ASN A 321 -12.20 -10.85 1.62
CA ASN A 321 -13.59 -10.38 1.61
C ASN A 321 -13.75 -8.90 1.25
N SER A 322 -12.71 -8.11 1.40
CA SER A 322 -12.72 -6.68 1.07
C SER A 322 -11.40 -6.24 0.47
N ILE A 323 -11.49 -5.46 -0.56
CA ILE A 323 -10.36 -4.75 -1.16
C ILE A 323 -10.78 -3.29 -1.27
N MET A 324 -9.88 -2.39 -0.89
CA MET A 324 -10.13 -0.96 -0.95
C MET A 324 -8.86 -0.24 -1.37
N ARG A 325 -8.95 0.61 -2.38
CA ARG A 325 -7.89 1.52 -2.75
C ARG A 325 -8.01 2.80 -1.94
N ALA A 326 -7.00 3.11 -1.14
CA ALA A 326 -6.92 4.36 -0.38
C ALA A 326 -6.41 5.51 -1.25
N ARG A 327 -6.63 6.76 -0.80
CA ARG A 327 -6.24 7.98 -1.55
C ARG A 327 -4.73 8.15 -1.73
N ASP A 328 -3.93 7.52 -0.88
CA ASP A 328 -2.47 7.47 -0.95
C ASP A 328 -1.95 6.37 -1.88
N ASN A 329 -2.85 5.73 -2.64
CA ASN A 329 -2.60 4.59 -3.53
C ASN A 329 -2.16 3.30 -2.81
N LEU A 330 -2.35 3.20 -1.51
CA LEU A 330 -2.24 1.93 -0.82
C LEU A 330 -3.46 1.07 -1.10
N MET A 331 -3.25 -0.20 -1.38
CA MET A 331 -4.31 -1.20 -1.40
C MET A 331 -4.46 -1.79 0.00
N TRP A 332 -5.69 -1.82 0.47
CA TRP A 332 -6.07 -2.39 1.75
C TRP A 332 -6.89 -3.65 1.53
N ILE A 333 -6.55 -4.70 2.24
CA ILE A 333 -7.18 -6.00 2.13
C ILE A 333 -7.74 -6.41 3.48
N GLY A 334 -9.04 -6.68 3.53
CA GLY A 334 -9.74 -7.24 4.67
C GLY A 334 -10.07 -8.70 4.42
N MET A 335 -9.82 -9.54 5.41
CA MET A 335 -9.99 -11.00 5.33
C MET A 335 -10.96 -11.51 6.39
N LEU A 336 -11.65 -12.61 6.08
CA LEU A 336 -12.53 -13.31 7.03
C LEU A 336 -11.72 -14.28 7.90
N GLY A 337 -10.91 -13.72 8.85
CA GLY A 337 -10.07 -14.51 9.76
C GLY A 337 -8.62 -14.03 9.84
N GLY A 338 -8.12 -13.31 8.82
CA GLY A 338 -6.74 -12.81 8.74
C GLY A 338 -6.57 -11.35 9.14
N GLY A 339 -7.62 -10.66 9.56
CA GLY A 339 -7.57 -9.23 9.88
C GLY A 339 -7.41 -8.36 8.65
N VAL A 340 -6.56 -7.34 8.72
CA VAL A 340 -6.33 -6.35 7.67
C VAL A 340 -4.86 -6.29 7.29
N CYS A 341 -4.59 -6.20 5.99
CA CYS A 341 -3.27 -5.91 5.43
C CYS A 341 -3.31 -4.65 4.58
N LYS A 342 -2.21 -3.94 4.51
CA LYS A 342 -1.99 -2.88 3.53
C LYS A 342 -0.89 -3.26 2.55
N ILE A 343 -1.00 -2.78 1.31
CA ILE A 343 -0.05 -3.02 0.23
C ILE A 343 0.20 -1.70 -0.50
N GLN A 344 1.45 -1.36 -0.71
CA GLN A 344 1.83 -0.23 -1.53
C GLN A 344 2.00 -0.70 -2.98
N THR A 345 1.13 -0.21 -3.89
CA THR A 345 1.10 -0.60 -5.31
C THR A 345 1.94 0.32 -6.21
N ALA A 346 2.03 1.61 -5.89
CA ALA A 346 2.90 2.54 -6.60
C ALA A 346 4.35 2.26 -6.23
N GLY A 347 5.12 1.71 -7.16
CA GLY A 347 6.50 1.24 -7.08
C GLY A 347 7.18 1.47 -5.74
N MET A 348 7.43 0.42 -5.01
CA MET A 348 7.99 0.53 -3.66
C MET A 348 9.23 1.42 -3.70
N LYS A 349 9.11 2.65 -3.18
CA LYS A 349 10.24 3.57 -3.01
C LYS A 349 11.25 3.03 -1.99
N PHE A 350 10.83 2.03 -1.20
CA PHE A 350 11.62 1.39 -0.17
C PHE A 350 11.60 -0.12 -0.37
N GLU A 351 12.76 -0.72 -0.57
CA GLU A 351 12.96 -2.16 -0.55
C GLU A 351 13.41 -2.57 0.85
N PHE A 352 12.66 -3.49 1.47
CA PHE A 352 13.04 -4.04 2.78
C PHE A 352 14.10 -5.12 2.59
N ASN A 353 15.34 -4.83 2.99
CA ASN A 353 16.42 -5.79 3.01
C ASN A 353 16.71 -6.21 4.46
N ARG A 354 16.44 -7.45 4.79
CA ARG A 354 16.63 -7.99 6.15
C ARG A 354 18.08 -8.14 6.57
N LEU A 355 19.02 -8.00 5.63
CA LEU A 355 20.43 -8.26 5.89
C LEU A 355 20.69 -9.63 6.54
N ASP A 356 19.88 -10.65 6.18
CA ASP A 356 19.99 -11.99 6.78
C ASP A 356 21.40 -12.59 6.68
N PRO A 357 22.16 -12.44 5.57
CA PRO A 357 23.56 -12.88 5.52
C PRO A 357 24.47 -12.14 6.52
N VAL A 358 24.21 -10.82 6.74
CA VAL A 358 24.95 -10.02 7.73
C VAL A 358 24.62 -10.49 9.14
N ARG A 359 23.33 -10.68 9.43
CA ARG A 359 22.86 -11.18 10.72
C ARG A 359 23.40 -12.58 11.03
N ALA A 360 23.38 -13.48 10.06
CA ALA A 360 23.91 -14.83 10.22
C ALA A 360 25.41 -14.83 10.51
N ARG A 361 26.19 -13.92 9.88
CA ARG A 361 27.63 -13.84 10.05
C ARG A 361 28.06 -13.12 11.32
N PHE A 362 27.39 -12.03 11.69
CA PHE A 362 27.82 -11.12 12.76
C PHE A 362 26.89 -11.11 13.98
N ASN A 363 25.80 -11.87 13.95
CA ASN A 363 24.76 -11.86 14.99
C ASN A 363 24.26 -10.44 15.33
N THR A 364 24.23 -9.54 14.33
CA THR A 364 23.73 -8.18 14.48
C THR A 364 22.98 -7.76 13.23
N SER A 365 21.93 -6.95 13.43
CA SER A 365 21.21 -6.22 12.37
C SER A 365 21.30 -4.69 12.55
N SER A 366 22.08 -4.22 13.55
CA SER A 366 22.24 -2.81 13.83
C SER A 366 23.20 -2.15 12.85
N VAL A 367 22.67 -1.53 11.80
CA VAL A 367 23.40 -0.68 10.87
C VAL A 367 23.35 0.75 11.36
N ARG A 368 24.51 1.38 11.59
CA ARG A 368 24.66 2.77 12.02
C ARG A 368 24.80 3.72 10.86
N SER A 369 25.46 3.28 9.80
CA SER A 369 25.71 4.09 8.62
C SER A 369 25.73 3.24 7.36
N MET A 370 25.38 3.84 6.23
CA MET A 370 25.30 3.17 4.95
C MET A 370 25.72 4.12 3.83
N TYR A 371 26.46 3.58 2.86
CA TYR A 371 26.81 4.28 1.63
C TYR A 371 26.66 3.35 0.43
N TYR A 372 25.83 3.73 -0.53
CA TYR A 372 25.60 2.98 -1.76
C TYR A 372 26.70 3.26 -2.79
N ILE A 373 27.33 2.19 -3.32
CA ILE A 373 28.44 2.30 -4.28
C ILE A 373 27.91 2.17 -5.72
N GLY A 374 26.85 1.42 -5.94
CA GLY A 374 26.29 1.04 -7.24
C GLY A 374 26.09 -0.46 -7.35
N GLU A 375 25.28 -0.91 -8.31
CA GLU A 375 25.06 -2.33 -8.67
C GLU A 375 24.66 -3.26 -7.50
N GLY A 376 23.97 -2.71 -6.50
CA GLY A 376 23.58 -3.45 -5.30
C GLY A 376 24.68 -3.59 -4.25
N GLU A 377 25.79 -2.86 -4.38
CA GLU A 377 26.88 -2.85 -3.39
C GLU A 377 26.77 -1.68 -2.43
N TYR A 378 27.05 -1.97 -1.16
CA TYR A 378 26.99 -1.01 -0.06
C TYR A 378 28.21 -1.14 0.85
N TRP A 379 28.67 -0.01 1.37
CA TRP A 379 29.43 0.03 2.60
C TRP A 379 28.47 0.19 3.76
N LEU A 380 28.57 -0.69 4.76
CA LEU A 380 27.73 -0.67 5.96
C LEU A 380 28.60 -0.53 7.20
N GLY A 381 28.32 0.45 8.02
CA GLY A 381 28.88 0.59 9.34
C GLY A 381 27.99 -0.13 10.36
N LEU A 382 28.49 -1.17 10.97
CA LEU A 382 27.77 -1.99 11.95
C LEU A 382 28.11 -1.54 13.37
N LEU A 383 27.15 -1.73 14.27
CA LEU A 383 27.38 -1.66 15.71
C LEU A 383 28.17 -2.88 16.13
N ASP A 384 29.28 -2.68 16.88
CA ASP A 384 30.17 -3.69 17.45
C ASP A 384 31.03 -4.52 16.46
N PHE A 385 30.82 -4.37 15.14
CA PHE A 385 31.53 -5.15 14.13
C PHE A 385 32.27 -4.32 13.07
N GLY A 386 32.23 -2.98 13.21
CA GLY A 386 32.97 -2.06 12.36
C GLY A 386 32.37 -1.91 10.96
N LEU A 387 33.19 -2.01 9.91
CA LEU A 387 32.85 -1.72 8.54
C LEU A 387 32.80 -3.01 7.70
N ILE A 388 31.78 -3.15 6.88
CA ILE A 388 31.65 -4.23 5.89
C ILE A 388 31.29 -3.69 4.52
N ARG A 389 31.69 -4.37 3.46
CA ARG A 389 31.17 -4.23 2.11
C ARG A 389 30.18 -5.36 1.85
N TYR A 390 28.97 -5.05 1.45
CA TYR A 390 27.87 -5.98 1.24
C TYR A 390 27.28 -5.83 -0.15
N ASN A 391 27.13 -6.94 -0.87
CA ASN A 391 26.43 -6.99 -2.15
C ASN A 391 25.08 -7.67 -1.97
N THR A 392 23.98 -6.93 -2.20
CA THR A 392 22.62 -7.42 -2.00
C THR A 392 22.17 -8.47 -3.00
N ARG A 393 22.77 -8.50 -4.21
CA ARG A 393 22.43 -9.49 -5.25
C ARG A 393 23.06 -10.84 -5.02
N SER A 394 24.34 -10.85 -4.61
CA SER A 394 25.11 -12.08 -4.41
C SER A 394 25.15 -12.55 -2.96
N GLY A 395 24.69 -11.72 -2.00
CA GLY A 395 24.84 -11.98 -0.56
C GLY A 395 26.29 -11.90 -0.07
N ARG A 396 27.25 -11.51 -0.92
CA ARG A 396 28.68 -11.47 -0.57
C ARG A 396 28.95 -10.38 0.46
N ILE A 397 29.67 -10.77 1.52
CA ILE A 397 30.11 -9.88 2.58
C ILE A 397 31.63 -9.93 2.67
N VAL A 398 32.27 -8.73 2.71
CA VAL A 398 33.71 -8.57 2.96
C VAL A 398 33.87 -7.62 4.14
N SER A 399 34.41 -8.10 5.24
CA SER A 399 34.78 -7.24 6.38
C SER A 399 35.96 -6.35 6.00
N TYR A 400 36.05 -5.13 6.58
CA TYR A 400 37.23 -4.27 6.37
C TYR A 400 38.55 -4.98 6.74
N ARG A 401 38.53 -5.93 7.67
CA ARG A 401 39.69 -6.75 8.04
C ARG A 401 40.11 -7.75 6.95
N GLU A 402 39.21 -8.12 6.08
CA GLU A 402 39.45 -9.00 4.93
C GLU A 402 39.71 -8.19 3.64
N HIS A 403 39.48 -6.87 3.70
CA HIS A 403 39.70 -5.99 2.55
C HIS A 403 41.19 -5.71 2.35
N PRO A 404 41.75 -5.86 1.15
CA PRO A 404 43.20 -5.78 0.91
C PRO A 404 43.82 -4.45 1.38
N ASP A 405 43.10 -3.34 1.23
CA ASP A 405 43.62 -2.01 1.56
C ASP A 405 43.26 -1.56 2.98
N LEU A 406 42.13 -2.02 3.52
CA LEU A 406 41.60 -1.57 4.80
C LEU A 406 42.01 -2.45 6.00
N CYS A 407 42.55 -3.64 5.74
CA CYS A 407 42.94 -4.58 6.79
C CYS A 407 44.08 -4.05 7.70
N VAL A 408 44.79 -3.06 7.26
CA VAL A 408 45.88 -2.34 8.01
C VAL A 408 45.34 -1.38 9.07
N LEU A 409 44.03 -1.05 9.00
CA LEU A 409 43.41 -0.12 9.93
C LEU A 409 43.22 -0.73 11.31
N PRO A 410 43.30 0.08 12.37
CA PRO A 410 43.11 -0.42 13.73
C PRO A 410 41.68 -0.92 13.94
N TYR A 411 41.50 -1.69 15.00
CA TYR A 411 40.16 -2.14 15.37
C TYR A 411 39.22 -0.97 15.70
N THR A 412 38.02 -1.02 15.15
CA THR A 412 36.91 -0.20 15.61
C THR A 412 35.67 -1.06 15.80
N SER A 413 34.93 -0.80 16.89
CA SER A 413 33.68 -1.49 17.15
C SER A 413 32.55 -0.97 16.25
N THR A 414 32.57 0.32 15.91
CA THR A 414 31.44 0.95 15.24
C THR A 414 31.89 1.98 14.21
N VAL A 415 31.20 2.03 13.08
CA VAL A 415 31.33 3.10 12.08
C VAL A 415 30.01 3.88 12.02
N ASN A 416 30.04 5.14 12.50
CA ASN A 416 28.87 5.96 12.71
C ASN A 416 28.41 6.73 11.48
N ALA A 417 29.31 7.10 10.57
CA ALA A 417 28.98 7.80 9.33
C ALA A 417 29.90 7.36 8.19
N ILE A 418 29.37 7.37 6.99
CA ILE A 418 30.10 7.07 5.75
C ILE A 418 29.72 8.12 4.72
N ILE A 419 30.69 8.81 4.17
CA ILE A 419 30.50 9.76 3.07
C ILE A 419 31.56 9.60 2.00
N ARG A 420 31.22 9.95 0.75
CA ARG A 420 32.20 10.17 -0.31
C ARG A 420 32.40 11.67 -0.46
N ARG A 421 33.64 12.11 -0.40
CA ARG A 421 34.02 13.53 -0.64
C ARG A 421 33.93 13.82 -2.13
N ASN A 422 33.32 14.93 -2.49
CA ASN A 422 33.29 15.42 -3.87
C ASN A 422 34.66 16.03 -4.25
N ALA A 423 35.31 16.73 -3.31
CA ALA A 423 36.60 17.41 -3.55
C ALA A 423 37.74 16.42 -3.81
N THR A 424 37.78 15.29 -3.12
CA THR A 424 38.92 14.34 -3.18
C THR A 424 38.55 12.97 -3.74
N SER A 425 37.26 12.68 -3.90
CA SER A 425 36.70 11.35 -4.23
C SER A 425 36.99 10.26 -3.19
N GLU A 426 37.57 10.61 -2.03
CA GLU A 426 37.81 9.67 -0.93
C GLU A 426 36.51 9.24 -0.26
N LEU A 427 36.43 7.96 0.13
CA LEU A 427 35.41 7.46 1.10
C LEU A 427 35.93 7.73 2.52
N CYS A 428 35.15 8.46 3.30
CA CYS A 428 35.49 8.78 4.68
C CYS A 428 34.53 8.07 5.64
N PHE A 429 35.11 7.45 6.66
CA PHE A 429 34.41 6.66 7.67
C PHE A 429 34.64 7.25 9.05
N ALA A 430 33.57 7.65 9.73
CA ALA A 430 33.59 8.09 11.12
C ALA A 430 33.59 6.90 12.04
N THR A 431 34.62 6.73 12.85
CA THR A 431 34.74 5.57 13.75
C THR A 431 34.53 5.96 15.22
N TRP A 432 34.12 5.00 16.03
CA TRP A 432 33.91 5.18 17.47
C TRP A 432 35.24 5.38 18.24
N SER A 433 36.33 4.77 17.79
CA SER A 433 37.57 4.70 18.59
C SER A 433 38.87 4.95 17.82
N SER A 434 38.79 5.29 16.52
CA SER A 434 39.96 5.39 15.65
C SER A 434 39.95 6.63 14.76
N GLY A 435 39.14 7.64 15.09
CA GLY A 435 39.05 8.89 14.34
C GLY A 435 38.28 8.71 13.03
N VAL A 436 38.76 9.43 11.99
CA VAL A 436 38.23 9.34 10.62
C VAL A 436 39.19 8.55 9.77
N TRP A 437 38.69 7.56 9.04
CA TRP A 437 39.41 6.85 7.99
C TRP A 437 39.05 7.46 6.63
N CYS A 438 39.99 7.81 5.79
CA CYS A 438 39.78 8.29 4.44
C CYS A 438 40.45 7.33 3.47
N TYR A 439 39.66 6.74 2.57
CA TYR A 439 40.07 5.72 1.62
C TYR A 439 39.95 6.21 0.17
N ASP A 440 41.08 6.30 -0.52
CA ASP A 440 41.12 6.53 -1.97
C ASP A 440 41.13 5.17 -2.69
N GLU A 441 39.98 4.77 -3.21
CA GLU A 441 39.82 3.49 -3.91
C GLU A 441 40.66 3.39 -5.18
N LYS A 442 40.92 4.52 -5.87
CA LYS A 442 41.68 4.53 -7.13
C LYS A 442 43.17 4.37 -6.91
N ARG A 443 43.69 4.92 -5.80
CA ARG A 443 45.12 4.88 -5.45
C ARG A 443 45.47 3.78 -4.46
N HIS A 444 44.44 3.02 -3.96
CA HIS A 444 44.62 2.04 -2.92
C HIS A 444 45.31 2.57 -1.67
N ARG A 445 44.94 3.79 -1.26
CA ARG A 445 45.57 4.49 -0.12
C ARG A 445 44.55 4.79 0.97
N VAL A 446 44.99 4.56 2.20
CA VAL A 446 44.24 4.89 3.40
C VAL A 446 45.00 5.90 4.22
N ARG A 447 44.32 6.94 4.69
CA ARG A 447 44.86 7.90 5.67
C ARG A 447 43.89 7.97 6.87
N GLN A 448 44.42 8.40 8.01
CA GLN A 448 43.66 8.58 9.23
C GLN A 448 43.76 10.01 9.73
N ILE A 449 42.68 10.51 10.30
CA ILE A 449 42.58 11.74 11.08
C ILE A 449 42.26 11.30 12.50
N ASN A 450 43.23 11.27 13.37
CA ASN A 450 43.08 10.89 14.77
C ASN A 450 44.13 11.66 15.62
N ARG A 451 44.05 11.51 16.96
CA ARG A 451 44.96 12.20 17.89
C ARG A 451 46.45 11.88 17.68
N ASN A 452 46.77 10.74 17.10
CA ASN A 452 48.19 10.36 16.84
C ASN A 452 48.73 10.98 15.54
N THR A 453 47.83 11.21 14.55
CA THR A 453 48.25 11.80 13.26
C THR A 453 48.13 13.32 13.28
N LEU A 454 47.22 13.88 14.07
CA LEU A 454 47.02 15.32 14.16
C LEU A 454 46.77 15.74 15.63
N PRO A 455 47.77 16.38 16.29
CA PRO A 455 47.67 16.72 17.73
C PRO A 455 46.48 17.64 18.11
N LEU A 456 45.92 18.35 17.15
CA LEU A 456 44.74 19.18 17.35
C LEU A 456 43.47 18.36 17.57
N PHE A 457 43.48 17.10 17.16
CA PHE A 457 42.32 16.22 17.25
C PHE A 457 42.26 15.56 18.64
N ALA A 458 41.38 16.06 19.50
CA ALA A 458 41.38 15.69 20.93
C ALA A 458 40.70 14.35 21.24
N ASP A 459 39.79 13.87 20.40
CA ASP A 459 39.02 12.63 20.67
C ASP A 459 38.78 11.84 19.38
N ASP A 460 39.14 10.56 19.41
CA ASP A 460 38.98 9.65 18.28
C ASP A 460 37.55 9.09 18.13
N CYS A 461 36.61 9.46 19.02
CA CYS A 461 35.20 9.14 18.88
C CYS A 461 34.51 10.15 17.95
N VAL A 462 34.33 9.74 16.69
CA VAL A 462 33.68 10.55 15.64
C VAL A 462 32.27 10.05 15.42
N LEU A 463 31.31 10.97 15.44
CA LEU A 463 29.88 10.67 15.36
C LEU A 463 29.27 11.04 14.02
N ALA A 464 29.78 12.11 13.36
CA ALA A 464 29.21 12.63 12.12
C ALA A 464 30.29 13.16 11.19
N LEU A 465 30.03 13.06 9.89
CA LEU A 465 30.83 13.64 8.81
C LEU A 465 29.91 14.37 7.82
N ARG A 466 30.39 15.52 7.32
CA ARG A 466 29.75 16.23 6.23
C ARG A 466 30.78 17.00 5.41
N GLU A 467 30.65 17.03 4.10
CA GLU A 467 31.36 17.90 3.22
C GLU A 467 30.49 19.11 2.90
N ASP A 468 31.08 20.32 2.99
CA ASP A 468 30.41 21.55 2.57
C ASP A 468 30.62 21.83 1.05
N PRO A 469 29.90 22.82 0.48
CA PRO A 469 30.07 23.18 -0.94
C PRO A 469 31.47 23.61 -1.35
N ASP A 470 32.29 24.10 -0.40
CA ASP A 470 33.65 24.53 -0.61
C ASP A 470 34.66 23.36 -0.53
N GLY A 471 34.17 22.13 -0.30
CA GLY A 471 34.96 20.90 -0.20
C GLY A 471 35.63 20.68 1.16
N ASN A 472 35.26 21.43 2.19
CA ASN A 472 35.77 21.19 3.54
C ASN A 472 35.05 20.06 4.22
N LEU A 473 35.79 19.19 4.91
CA LEU A 473 35.23 18.08 5.67
C LEU A 473 34.94 18.50 7.10
N TRP A 474 33.69 18.55 7.48
CA TRP A 474 33.21 18.80 8.84
C TRP A 474 33.16 17.48 9.61
N ILE A 475 33.82 17.46 10.76
CA ILE A 475 33.98 16.26 11.59
C ILE A 475 33.38 16.54 12.97
N GLY A 476 32.26 15.92 13.27
CA GLY A 476 31.61 15.98 14.58
C GLY A 476 32.14 14.87 15.48
N SER A 477 32.92 15.23 16.51
CA SER A 477 33.38 14.28 17.52
C SER A 477 32.71 14.52 18.87
N ARG A 478 32.93 13.63 19.82
CA ARG A 478 32.46 13.81 21.21
C ARG A 478 33.09 15.02 21.90
N SER A 479 34.30 15.43 21.48
CA SER A 479 35.03 16.57 22.08
C SER A 479 34.79 17.89 21.37
N GLY A 480 34.12 17.93 20.23
CA GLY A 480 33.86 19.16 19.48
C GLY A 480 33.78 18.95 17.96
N ILE A 481 33.75 20.05 17.24
CA ILE A 481 33.69 20.07 15.78
C ILE A 481 35.07 20.48 15.22
N TYR A 482 35.52 19.69 14.27
CA TYR A 482 36.76 19.94 13.51
C TYR A 482 36.42 20.11 12.04
N ILE A 483 37.22 20.91 11.34
CA ILE A 483 37.07 21.15 9.91
C ILE A 483 38.43 20.89 9.24
N GLU A 484 38.46 19.94 8.31
CA GLU A 484 39.56 19.75 7.38
C GLU A 484 39.26 20.52 6.11
N SER A 485 40.05 21.55 5.79
CA SER A 485 39.89 22.31 4.56
C SER A 485 40.10 21.43 3.33
N ALA A 486 39.69 21.91 2.16
CA ALA A 486 39.95 21.23 0.88
C ALA A 486 41.48 21.07 0.61
N SER A 487 42.34 21.92 1.20
CA SER A 487 43.79 21.80 1.16
C SER A 487 44.40 20.84 2.19
N GLY A 488 43.56 20.22 3.05
CA GLY A 488 44.00 19.25 4.07
C GLY A 488 44.42 19.87 5.41
N GLN A 489 44.22 21.18 5.62
CA GLN A 489 44.51 21.81 6.90
C GLN A 489 43.37 21.60 7.90
N LEU A 490 43.68 21.08 9.10
CA LEU A 490 42.70 20.88 10.17
C LEU A 490 42.62 22.13 11.06
N SER A 491 41.37 22.48 11.43
CA SER A 491 41.03 23.56 12.35
C SER A 491 39.93 23.10 13.31
N THR A 492 39.91 23.71 14.52
CA THR A 492 38.71 23.61 15.36
C THR A 492 37.64 24.60 14.90
N LEU A 493 36.40 24.42 15.30
CA LEU A 493 35.32 25.35 14.96
C LEU A 493 35.61 26.77 15.44
N ASP A 494 36.20 26.93 16.64
CA ASP A 494 36.60 28.25 17.17
C ASP A 494 37.66 28.94 16.33
N MET A 495 38.65 28.18 15.87
CA MET A 495 39.70 28.70 14.96
C MET A 495 39.11 29.07 13.60
N TRP A 496 38.21 28.25 13.07
CA TRP A 496 37.58 28.49 11.78
C TRP A 496 36.71 29.75 11.78
N LEU A 497 35.97 29.99 12.88
CA LEU A 497 35.07 31.13 13.03
C LEU A 497 35.77 32.38 13.58
N GLY A 498 37.04 32.29 13.96
CA GLY A 498 37.81 33.41 14.56
C GLY A 498 37.27 33.89 15.91
N ARG A 499 36.46 33.09 16.60
CA ARG A 499 35.86 33.39 17.89
C ARG A 499 35.60 32.13 18.71
N LYS A 500 35.71 32.24 20.07
CA LYS A 500 35.33 31.15 20.97
C LYS A 500 33.80 31.01 20.99
N LEU A 501 33.31 29.81 20.70
CA LEU A 501 31.89 29.44 20.83
C LEU A 501 31.75 28.47 22.00
N SER A 502 30.76 28.71 22.88
CA SER A 502 30.29 27.69 23.78
C SER A 502 29.29 26.80 23.07
N LEU A 503 29.39 25.47 23.23
CA LEU A 503 28.45 24.50 22.66
C LEU A 503 26.98 24.77 23.04
N ILE A 504 26.75 25.53 24.15
CA ILE A 504 25.42 25.94 24.61
C ILE A 504 24.75 26.93 23.64
N HIS A 505 25.52 27.71 22.88
CA HIS A 505 24.98 28.71 21.94
C HIS A 505 24.63 28.15 20.55
N ILE A 506 24.97 26.89 20.26
CA ILE A 506 24.64 26.21 19.00
C ILE A 506 23.22 25.65 19.02
N SER A 507 22.62 25.49 20.20
CA SER A 507 21.30 24.87 20.38
C SER A 507 20.12 25.86 20.45
N GLU A 508 20.36 27.18 20.49
CA GLU A 508 19.27 28.13 20.42
C GLU A 508 18.91 28.45 18.96
N PRO A 509 17.67 28.10 18.50
CA PRO A 509 17.20 28.59 17.23
C PRO A 509 17.07 30.12 17.32
N THR A 510 17.81 30.85 16.48
CA THR A 510 17.53 32.26 16.22
C THR A 510 16.08 32.38 15.77
N ARG A 511 15.21 32.84 16.66
CA ARG A 511 13.86 33.28 16.28
C ARG A 511 14.00 34.51 15.38
N PRO A 512 13.26 34.56 14.25
CA PRO A 512 13.22 35.74 13.39
C PRO A 512 12.56 36.92 14.08
#